data_86e9ee50ea25d1e84c6d55a473e6a5a5
#
_entry.id   86e9ee50ea25d1e84c6d55a473e6a5a5
#
_cell.length_a   1.000
_cell.length_b   1.000
_cell.length_c   1.000
_cell.angle_alpha   90.00
_cell.angle_beta   90.00
_cell.angle_gamma   90.00
#
_symmetry.space_group_name_H-M   'P 1'
#
loop_
_entity.id
_entity.type
_entity.pdbx_description
1 polymer ?
#
loop_
_entity_poly.entity_id
_entity_poly.type
_entity_poly.pdbx_seq_one_letter_code
_entity_poly.pdbx_strand_id
1 'polypeptide(L)'
;MNVWDRSLFVRRLMTLVVWALLSALSMGVSDAAASAVWEFVDRNGVVHMGNVAPPAAREVVWLEGVGSVVSDKPKGSVRHLSSSTKYESARPVLEEAARAQALEPALVIAVAAAESAFNSEAVSRKGALGLMQVMPATAQRYGVTARSAQEAKQAVMEPKLNAHIGTRYLADLLRMFDGDKELALAAYNAGEGAVLKHGRRIPPYPETQQYVERVLNIYRSLQR
;
A
#
# COMPACT_ATOMS: atom_id res chain seq x y z
N MET A 1 -16.30 -76.49 -8.67
CA MET A 1 -15.97 -75.08 -8.37
C MET A 1 -17.13 -74.22 -8.89
N ASN A 2 -17.99 -73.77 -7.97
CA ASN A 2 -19.30 -73.25 -8.31
C ASN A 2 -19.26 -71.82 -8.83
N VAL A 3 -20.03 -71.56 -9.88
CA VAL A 3 -20.15 -70.27 -10.59
C VAL A 3 -20.53 -69.09 -9.67
N TRP A 4 -21.02 -69.36 -8.46
CA TRP A 4 -21.44 -68.37 -7.46
C TRP A 4 -20.29 -67.68 -6.72
N ASP A 5 -19.10 -68.26 -6.74
CA ASP A 5 -17.96 -67.72 -5.97
C ASP A 5 -17.23 -66.59 -6.73
N ARG A 6 -17.38 -66.55 -8.07
CA ARG A 6 -16.73 -65.48 -8.89
C ARG A 6 -17.43 -64.12 -8.77
N SER A 7 -18.75 -64.11 -8.53
CA SER A 7 -19.54 -62.86 -8.44
C SER A 7 -19.28 -62.09 -7.14
N LEU A 8 -19.02 -62.80 -6.04
CA LEU A 8 -18.70 -62.21 -4.75
C LEU A 8 -17.25 -61.64 -4.72
N PHE A 9 -16.32 -62.29 -5.41
CA PHE A 9 -14.96 -61.83 -5.52
C PHE A 9 -14.86 -60.57 -6.37
N VAL A 10 -15.55 -60.49 -7.49
CA VAL A 10 -15.60 -59.29 -8.34
C VAL A 10 -16.28 -58.09 -7.64
N ARG A 11 -17.35 -58.36 -6.89
CA ARG A 11 -18.04 -57.31 -6.11
C ARG A 11 -17.18 -56.76 -4.98
N ARG A 12 -16.40 -57.62 -4.29
CA ARG A 12 -15.46 -57.17 -3.25
C ARG A 12 -14.24 -56.43 -3.83
N LEU A 13 -13.79 -56.84 -5.00
CA LEU A 13 -12.68 -56.12 -5.67
C LEU A 13 -13.13 -54.73 -6.17
N MET A 14 -14.33 -54.59 -6.73
CA MET A 14 -14.86 -53.31 -7.16
C MET A 14 -15.14 -52.37 -5.99
N THR A 15 -15.61 -52.86 -4.83
CA THR A 15 -15.80 -52.00 -3.65
C THR A 15 -14.46 -51.49 -3.10
N LEU A 16 -13.41 -52.29 -3.10
CA LEU A 16 -12.09 -51.86 -2.66
C LEU A 16 -11.44 -50.85 -3.63
N VAL A 17 -11.66 -51.00 -4.93
CA VAL A 17 -11.15 -50.02 -5.94
C VAL A 17 -11.91 -48.70 -5.87
N VAL A 18 -13.23 -48.73 -5.63
CA VAL A 18 -14.03 -47.50 -5.44
C VAL A 18 -13.63 -46.75 -4.16
N TRP A 19 -13.33 -47.47 -3.06
CA TRP A 19 -12.85 -46.86 -1.82
C TRP A 19 -11.42 -46.32 -1.97
N ALA A 20 -10.54 -46.97 -2.73
CA ALA A 20 -9.20 -46.49 -3.02
C ALA A 20 -9.23 -45.26 -3.94
N LEU A 21 -10.18 -45.16 -4.86
CA LEU A 21 -10.35 -43.97 -5.70
C LEU A 21 -11.02 -42.79 -4.97
N LEU A 22 -11.89 -43.05 -4.00
CA LEU A 22 -12.48 -42.01 -3.15
C LEU A 22 -11.49 -41.47 -2.10
N SER A 23 -10.52 -42.26 -1.65
CA SER A 23 -9.47 -41.80 -0.74
C SER A 23 -8.31 -41.04 -1.46
N ALA A 24 -8.17 -41.23 -2.77
CA ALA A 24 -7.20 -40.49 -3.58
C ALA A 24 -7.72 -39.11 -4.03
N LEU A 25 -9.04 -38.84 -3.89
CA LEU A 25 -9.62 -37.54 -4.27
C LEU A 25 -9.69 -36.54 -3.10
N SER A 26 -9.20 -36.91 -1.90
CA SER A 26 -9.15 -36.03 -0.72
C SER A 26 -7.76 -35.47 -0.42
N MET A 27 -6.78 -35.65 -1.32
CA MET A 27 -5.46 -35.02 -1.23
C MET A 27 -5.28 -34.07 -2.41
N GLY A 28 -5.90 -32.91 -2.31
CA GLY A 28 -5.77 -31.87 -3.33
C GLY A 28 -6.41 -30.56 -2.91
N VAL A 29 -6.56 -30.30 -1.60
CA VAL A 29 -6.63 -28.92 -1.13
C VAL A 29 -5.17 -28.46 -1.11
N SER A 30 -4.74 -27.89 -2.22
CA SER A 30 -3.57 -27.01 -2.18
C SER A 30 -3.86 -25.98 -1.10
N ASP A 31 -3.19 -26.09 0.03
CA ASP A 31 -2.91 -24.95 0.85
C ASP A 31 -2.36 -23.89 -0.11
N ALA A 32 -3.20 -22.92 -0.44
CA ALA A 32 -2.72 -21.67 -0.98
C ALA A 32 -1.79 -21.16 0.11
N ALA A 33 -0.51 -21.44 -0.03
CA ALA A 33 0.53 -20.93 0.83
C ALA A 33 0.30 -19.43 0.87
N ALA A 34 -0.15 -18.95 2.02
CA ALA A 34 -0.24 -17.52 2.27
C ALA A 34 1.12 -16.97 1.85
N SER A 35 1.15 -16.14 0.81
CA SER A 35 2.39 -15.62 0.28
C SER A 35 2.92 -14.64 1.31
N ALA A 36 3.76 -15.13 2.22
CA ALA A 36 4.47 -14.28 3.16
C ALA A 36 5.35 -13.34 2.34
N VAL A 37 5.21 -12.05 2.59
CA VAL A 37 6.09 -11.03 2.01
C VAL A 37 7.19 -10.76 3.03
N TRP A 38 8.44 -10.79 2.58
CA TRP A 38 9.58 -10.41 3.40
C TRP A 38 10.03 -8.99 3.05
N GLU A 39 10.57 -8.32 4.04
CA GLU A 39 11.18 -7.01 3.94
C GLU A 39 12.55 -7.02 4.60
N PHE A 40 13.54 -6.37 4.00
CA PHE A 40 14.78 -5.98 4.67
C PHE A 40 15.27 -4.63 4.17
N VAL A 41 15.99 -3.93 5.04
CA VAL A 41 16.67 -2.67 4.70
C VAL A 41 18.15 -2.98 4.48
N ASP A 42 18.70 -2.61 3.33
CA ASP A 42 20.12 -2.80 3.06
C ASP A 42 20.98 -1.70 3.75
N ARG A 43 22.31 -1.86 3.68
CA ARG A 43 23.25 -0.91 4.31
C ARG A 43 23.18 0.51 3.75
N ASN A 44 22.53 0.70 2.60
CA ASN A 44 22.31 2.00 1.97
C ASN A 44 20.94 2.59 2.34
N GLY A 45 20.18 1.93 3.23
CA GLY A 45 18.84 2.35 3.62
C GLY A 45 17.76 2.01 2.59
N VAL A 46 18.04 1.16 1.60
CA VAL A 46 17.07 0.74 0.59
C VAL A 46 16.23 -0.41 1.15
N VAL A 47 14.91 -0.22 1.12
CA VAL A 47 13.94 -1.24 1.51
C VAL A 47 13.73 -2.21 0.34
N HIS A 48 13.97 -3.49 0.58
CA HIS A 48 13.70 -4.57 -0.36
C HIS A 48 12.52 -5.38 0.13
N MET A 49 11.60 -5.71 -0.76
CA MET A 49 10.42 -6.54 -0.46
C MET A 49 10.27 -7.63 -1.53
N GLY A 50 9.80 -8.79 -1.13
CA GLY A 50 9.55 -9.88 -2.06
C GLY A 50 8.65 -10.97 -1.48
N ASN A 51 8.03 -11.73 -2.36
CA ASN A 51 7.20 -12.89 -2.04
C ASN A 51 7.83 -14.23 -2.47
N VAL A 52 9.06 -14.19 -2.96
CA VAL A 52 9.88 -15.36 -3.31
C VAL A 52 11.03 -15.41 -2.32
N ALA A 53 11.50 -16.61 -1.95
CA ALA A 53 12.56 -16.78 -0.97
C ALA A 53 13.72 -15.79 -1.19
N PRO A 54 14.15 -15.06 -0.14
CA PRO A 54 15.23 -14.07 -0.28
C PRO A 54 16.55 -14.77 -0.62
N PRO A 55 17.48 -14.09 -1.30
CA PRO A 55 18.82 -14.63 -1.52
C PRO A 55 19.47 -15.05 -0.20
N ALA A 56 20.10 -16.21 -0.17
CA ALA A 56 20.69 -16.79 1.02
C ALA A 56 21.58 -15.79 1.78
N ALA A 57 21.48 -15.81 3.12
CA ALA A 57 22.32 -15.11 4.09
C ALA A 57 22.00 -13.64 4.41
N ARG A 58 20.72 -13.25 4.48
CA ARG A 58 20.34 -11.95 5.06
C ARG A 58 19.25 -12.12 6.10
N GLU A 59 19.38 -11.39 7.19
CA GLU A 59 18.35 -11.29 8.20
C GLU A 59 17.17 -10.52 7.59
N VAL A 60 16.06 -11.22 7.36
CA VAL A 60 14.84 -10.64 6.78
C VAL A 60 13.75 -10.66 7.83
N VAL A 61 12.96 -9.60 7.86
CA VAL A 61 11.73 -9.57 8.66
C VAL A 61 10.61 -10.15 7.80
N TRP A 62 10.05 -11.27 8.24
CA TRP A 62 8.86 -11.84 7.60
C TRP A 62 7.62 -11.09 8.06
N LEU A 63 6.91 -10.50 7.11
CA LEU A 63 5.63 -9.85 7.35
C LEU A 63 4.53 -10.91 7.20
N GLU A 64 4.25 -11.62 8.28
CA GLU A 64 3.14 -12.58 8.29
C GLU A 64 1.80 -11.82 8.18
N GLY A 65 0.97 -12.21 7.21
CA GLY A 65 -0.37 -11.66 7.04
C GLY A 65 -0.57 -10.60 5.96
N VAL A 66 0.47 -10.30 5.15
CA VAL A 66 0.32 -9.39 3.99
C VAL A 66 -0.30 -10.10 2.77
N GLY A 67 -0.50 -11.41 2.83
CA GLY A 67 -0.95 -12.26 1.72
C GLY A 67 -2.42 -12.70 1.74
N SER A 68 -3.23 -12.29 2.69
CA SER A 68 -4.66 -12.65 2.69
C SER A 68 -5.54 -11.41 2.77
N VAL A 69 -5.83 -10.83 1.61
CA VAL A 69 -6.92 -9.86 1.44
C VAL A 69 -8.24 -10.62 1.27
N VAL A 70 -8.56 -11.50 2.21
CA VAL A 70 -9.95 -11.93 2.50
C VAL A 70 -9.98 -12.40 3.96
N SER A 71 -10.06 -11.48 4.87
CA SER A 71 -10.61 -11.73 6.19
C SER A 71 -11.07 -10.42 6.79
N ASP A 72 -12.34 -10.35 7.04
CA ASP A 72 -13.07 -9.32 7.76
C ASP A 72 -12.45 -8.97 9.13
N LYS A 73 -11.35 -8.25 9.13
CA LYS A 73 -10.92 -7.36 10.23
C LYS A 73 -9.65 -6.64 9.79
N PRO A 74 -9.62 -5.30 9.76
CA PRO A 74 -8.39 -4.55 9.56
C PRO A 74 -7.50 -4.69 10.80
N LYS A 75 -6.63 -5.70 10.81
CA LYS A 75 -5.54 -5.83 11.80
C LYS A 75 -4.26 -5.13 11.33
N GLY A 76 -4.39 -3.93 10.84
CA GLY A 76 -3.33 -2.97 10.72
C GLY A 76 -3.80 -1.73 11.42
N SER A 77 -3.88 -1.79 12.73
CA SER A 77 -4.61 -0.78 13.47
C SER A 77 -3.84 0.53 13.44
N VAL A 78 -4.52 1.59 13.06
CA VAL A 78 -4.20 3.00 13.31
C VAL A 78 -3.65 3.26 14.71
N ARG A 79 -3.90 2.38 15.69
CA ARG A 79 -3.25 2.38 17.00
C ARG A 79 -1.72 2.28 16.94
N HIS A 80 -1.14 1.64 15.93
CA HIS A 80 0.32 1.62 15.75
C HIS A 80 0.85 2.90 15.09
N LEU A 81 0.06 3.57 14.26
CA LEU A 81 0.43 4.85 13.67
C LEU A 81 0.39 5.96 14.71
N SER A 82 -0.63 5.97 15.58
CA SER A 82 -0.81 7.00 16.61
C SER A 82 0.16 6.91 17.78
N SER A 83 0.86 5.80 17.97
CA SER A 83 1.91 5.64 19.01
C SER A 83 3.33 5.88 18.49
N SER A 84 3.49 6.20 17.20
CA SER A 84 4.78 6.45 16.60
C SER A 84 5.27 7.88 16.90
N THR A 85 6.50 8.01 17.38
CA THR A 85 7.16 9.32 17.58
C THR A 85 7.16 10.16 16.31
N LYS A 86 7.27 9.51 15.13
CA LYS A 86 7.19 10.19 13.82
C LYS A 86 5.81 10.80 13.58
N TYR A 87 4.74 10.08 13.94
CA TYR A 87 3.39 10.61 13.84
C TYR A 87 3.18 11.81 14.73
N GLU A 88 3.56 11.71 16.01
CA GLU A 88 3.42 12.82 16.96
C GLU A 88 4.17 14.08 16.51
N SER A 89 5.35 13.92 15.91
CA SER A 89 6.13 15.03 15.36
C SER A 89 5.51 15.61 14.08
N ALA A 90 4.94 14.79 13.21
CA ALA A 90 4.38 15.20 11.93
C ALA A 90 2.95 15.78 12.04
N ARG A 91 2.16 15.29 13.01
CA ARG A 91 0.75 15.62 13.17
C ARG A 91 0.47 17.12 13.20
N PRO A 92 1.17 17.95 14.02
CA PRO A 92 0.86 19.38 14.11
C PRO A 92 1.01 20.11 12.77
N VAL A 93 2.08 19.80 12.01
CA VAL A 93 2.33 20.45 10.72
C VAL A 93 1.36 19.99 9.64
N LEU A 94 0.91 18.73 9.67
CA LEU A 94 -0.10 18.20 8.75
C LEU A 94 -1.49 18.79 9.04
N GLU A 95 -1.86 18.92 10.31
CA GLU A 95 -3.11 19.56 10.71
C GLU A 95 -3.13 21.06 10.38
N GLU A 96 -2.02 21.77 10.55
CA GLU A 96 -1.87 23.18 10.16
C GLU A 96 -2.04 23.32 8.64
N ALA A 97 -1.37 22.48 7.86
CA ALA A 97 -1.46 22.49 6.40
C ALA A 97 -2.86 22.16 5.90
N ALA A 98 -3.55 21.19 6.54
CA ALA A 98 -4.93 20.83 6.23
C ALA A 98 -5.89 22.01 6.45
N ARG A 99 -5.80 22.66 7.60
CA ARG A 99 -6.61 23.85 7.91
C ARG A 99 -6.39 24.99 6.93
N ALA A 100 -5.13 25.23 6.52
CA ALA A 100 -4.77 26.29 5.57
C ALA A 100 -5.39 26.06 4.18
N GLN A 101 -5.73 24.84 3.82
CA GLN A 101 -6.35 24.47 2.54
C GLN A 101 -7.83 24.08 2.67
N ALA A 102 -8.44 24.25 3.84
CA ALA A 102 -9.81 23.82 4.16
C ALA A 102 -10.05 22.33 3.86
N LEU A 103 -9.05 21.49 4.10
CA LEU A 103 -9.15 20.04 3.98
C LEU A 103 -9.36 19.38 5.36
N GLU A 104 -9.97 18.19 5.34
CA GLU A 104 -10.08 17.36 6.52
C GLU A 104 -8.68 16.89 6.97
N PRO A 105 -8.26 17.16 8.22
CA PRO A 105 -6.96 16.72 8.72
C PRO A 105 -6.73 15.20 8.58
N ALA A 106 -7.79 14.41 8.80
CA ALA A 106 -7.73 12.96 8.64
C ALA A 106 -7.31 12.52 7.23
N LEU A 107 -7.74 13.23 6.19
CA LEU A 107 -7.36 12.92 4.81
C LEU A 107 -5.87 13.22 4.56
N VAL A 108 -5.40 14.38 5.01
CA VAL A 108 -3.99 14.79 4.84
C VAL A 108 -3.05 13.86 5.62
N ILE A 109 -3.44 13.50 6.85
CA ILE A 109 -2.70 12.53 7.68
C ILE A 109 -2.67 11.15 6.99
N ALA A 110 -3.78 10.69 6.41
CA ALA A 110 -3.83 9.42 5.71
C ALA A 110 -2.91 9.38 4.48
N VAL A 111 -2.83 10.49 3.73
CA VAL A 111 -1.89 10.63 2.62
C VAL A 111 -0.45 10.57 3.13
N ALA A 112 -0.06 11.34 4.14
CA ALA A 112 1.29 11.33 4.69
C ALA A 112 1.68 9.95 5.27
N ALA A 113 0.73 9.24 5.88
CA ALA A 113 0.95 7.87 6.35
C ALA A 113 1.25 6.91 5.19
N ALA A 114 0.51 7.02 4.08
CA ALA A 114 0.70 6.17 2.90
C ALA A 114 1.97 6.50 2.12
N GLU A 115 2.39 7.78 2.10
CA GLU A 115 3.54 8.27 1.34
C GLU A 115 4.88 7.96 2.02
N SER A 116 4.99 8.20 3.32
CA SER A 116 6.28 8.13 4.00
C SER A 116 6.25 7.45 5.36
N ALA A 117 5.07 6.97 5.82
CA ALA A 117 4.86 6.59 7.21
C ALA A 117 5.36 7.69 8.19
N PHE A 118 5.09 8.95 7.83
CA PHE A 118 5.49 10.16 8.57
C PHE A 118 7.01 10.41 8.63
N ASN A 119 7.79 9.83 7.72
CA ASN A 119 9.22 10.06 7.66
C ASN A 119 9.53 11.34 6.86
N SER A 120 9.95 12.41 7.54
CA SER A 120 10.33 13.69 6.91
C SER A 120 11.58 13.59 6.04
N GLU A 121 12.41 12.58 6.26
CA GLU A 121 13.66 12.37 5.51
C GLU A 121 13.51 11.37 4.36
N ALA A 122 12.29 10.92 4.08
CA ALA A 122 12.04 9.93 3.04
C ALA A 122 12.39 10.46 1.64
N VAL A 123 13.12 9.65 0.87
CA VAL A 123 13.43 9.92 -0.53
C VAL A 123 13.08 8.70 -1.36
N SER A 124 12.16 8.85 -2.32
CA SER A 124 11.79 7.73 -3.19
C SER A 124 12.81 7.50 -4.31
N ARG A 125 12.76 6.33 -4.94
CA ARG A 125 13.57 6.03 -6.14
C ARG A 125 13.28 6.98 -7.31
N LYS A 126 12.07 7.54 -7.37
CA LYS A 126 11.63 8.50 -8.39
C LYS A 126 11.98 9.94 -8.00
N GLY A 127 12.61 10.16 -6.83
CA GLY A 127 13.04 11.47 -6.35
C GLY A 127 11.96 12.28 -5.61
N ALA A 128 10.85 11.65 -5.18
CA ALA A 128 9.88 12.28 -4.29
C ALA A 128 10.47 12.46 -2.88
N LEU A 129 10.10 13.53 -2.19
CA LEU A 129 10.77 14.01 -0.98
C LEU A 129 9.81 14.21 0.20
N GLY A 130 10.25 13.80 1.38
CA GLY A 130 9.69 14.16 2.68
C GLY A 130 8.35 13.53 3.04
N LEU A 131 7.64 14.15 4.00
CA LEU A 131 6.41 13.65 4.62
C LEU A 131 5.33 13.24 3.64
N MET A 132 5.07 14.08 2.63
CA MET A 132 4.01 13.89 1.64
C MET A 132 4.57 13.52 0.26
N GLN A 133 5.82 13.10 0.19
CA GLN A 133 6.50 12.65 -1.04
C GLN A 133 6.31 13.62 -2.22
N VAL A 134 6.64 14.88 -1.98
CA VAL A 134 6.51 15.94 -2.99
C VAL A 134 7.60 15.78 -4.06
N MET A 135 7.22 15.73 -5.33
CA MET A 135 8.16 15.75 -6.43
C MET A 135 8.79 17.15 -6.60
N PRO A 136 10.08 17.26 -6.95
CA PRO A 136 10.74 18.56 -7.20
C PRO A 136 10.00 19.44 -8.20
N ALA A 137 9.47 18.87 -9.28
CA ALA A 137 8.66 19.59 -10.27
C ALA A 137 7.36 20.15 -9.66
N THR A 138 6.71 19.38 -8.76
CA THR A 138 5.55 19.86 -8.01
C THR A 138 5.95 21.02 -7.10
N ALA A 139 7.05 20.90 -6.38
CA ALA A 139 7.54 21.97 -5.51
C ALA A 139 7.80 23.28 -6.28
N GLN A 140 8.41 23.19 -7.45
CA GLN A 140 8.61 24.36 -8.34
C GLN A 140 7.29 25.00 -8.77
N ARG A 141 6.29 24.19 -9.13
CA ARG A 141 4.95 24.68 -9.48
C ARG A 141 4.28 25.45 -8.34
N TYR A 142 4.61 25.11 -7.09
CA TYR A 142 4.13 25.79 -5.89
C TYR A 142 5.07 26.85 -5.33
N GLY A 143 6.03 27.33 -6.13
CA GLY A 143 6.84 28.51 -5.84
C GLY A 143 8.15 28.23 -5.11
N VAL A 144 8.57 26.98 -4.98
CA VAL A 144 9.91 26.68 -4.45
C VAL A 144 10.93 27.03 -5.52
N THR A 145 11.69 28.10 -5.26
CA THR A 145 12.83 28.52 -6.07
C THR A 145 14.11 28.26 -5.31
N ALA A 146 15.15 27.79 -5.99
CA ALA A 146 16.44 27.51 -5.37
C ALA A 146 17.57 27.74 -6.40
N ARG A 147 18.74 28.08 -5.90
CA ARG A 147 19.95 28.33 -6.72
C ARG A 147 20.61 27.03 -7.20
N SER A 148 20.29 25.92 -6.53
CA SER A 148 20.80 24.59 -6.86
C SER A 148 19.79 23.50 -6.56
N ALA A 149 19.95 22.32 -7.21
CA ALA A 149 19.13 21.16 -6.93
C ALA A 149 19.24 20.69 -5.47
N GLN A 150 20.40 20.84 -4.85
CA GLN A 150 20.62 20.48 -3.46
C GLN A 150 19.85 21.40 -2.50
N GLU A 151 19.89 22.71 -2.76
CA GLU A 151 19.11 23.70 -1.99
C GLU A 151 17.60 23.45 -2.13
N ALA A 152 17.11 23.18 -3.35
CA ALA A 152 15.73 22.80 -3.59
C ALA A 152 15.33 21.56 -2.81
N LYS A 153 16.17 20.52 -2.81
CA LYS A 153 15.93 19.28 -2.07
C LYS A 153 15.86 19.55 -0.57
N GLN A 154 16.78 20.30 -0.01
CA GLN A 154 16.78 20.64 1.42
C GLN A 154 15.52 21.41 1.81
N ALA A 155 15.13 22.41 1.01
CA ALA A 155 13.92 23.19 1.25
C ALA A 155 12.66 22.31 1.23
N VAL A 156 12.51 21.44 0.22
CA VAL A 156 11.35 20.55 0.10
C VAL A 156 11.31 19.48 1.19
N MET A 157 12.43 19.08 1.76
CA MET A 157 12.48 18.13 2.88
C MET A 157 12.13 18.77 4.24
N GLU A 158 12.06 20.10 4.33
CA GLU A 158 11.59 20.76 5.54
C GLU A 158 10.12 20.38 5.80
N PRO A 159 9.78 19.81 6.98
CA PRO A 159 8.47 19.19 7.21
C PRO A 159 7.29 20.12 7.00
N LYS A 160 7.39 21.39 7.44
CA LYS A 160 6.30 22.36 7.33
C LYS A 160 6.07 22.76 5.87
N LEU A 161 7.14 23.02 5.12
CA LEU A 161 7.06 23.36 3.69
C LEU A 161 6.54 22.17 2.88
N ASN A 162 7.02 20.96 3.17
CA ASN A 162 6.59 19.74 2.53
C ASN A 162 5.09 19.48 2.70
N ALA A 163 4.62 19.54 3.95
CA ALA A 163 3.20 19.39 4.29
C ALA A 163 2.36 20.45 3.59
N HIS A 164 2.80 21.72 3.58
CA HIS A 164 2.09 22.82 2.92
C HIS A 164 1.92 22.58 1.41
N ILE A 165 3.02 22.22 0.71
CA ILE A 165 3.01 21.97 -0.73
C ILE A 165 2.17 20.74 -1.06
N GLY A 166 2.39 19.62 -0.36
CA GLY A 166 1.66 18.37 -0.62
C GLY A 166 0.17 18.52 -0.38
N THR A 167 -0.22 19.22 0.69
CA THR A 167 -1.63 19.48 1.00
C THR A 167 -2.27 20.42 -0.02
N ARG A 168 -1.56 21.46 -0.47
CA ARG A 168 -2.04 22.36 -1.50
C ARG A 168 -2.24 21.63 -2.83
N TYR A 169 -1.30 20.76 -3.22
CA TYR A 169 -1.45 19.91 -4.39
C TYR A 169 -2.67 18.99 -4.28
N LEU A 170 -2.88 18.35 -3.12
CA LEU A 170 -4.07 17.54 -2.86
C LEU A 170 -5.37 18.35 -2.98
N ALA A 171 -5.38 19.59 -2.45
CA ALA A 171 -6.53 20.49 -2.57
C ALA A 171 -6.84 20.87 -4.03
N ASP A 172 -5.80 21.12 -4.83
CA ASP A 172 -5.95 21.42 -6.26
C ASP A 172 -6.52 20.22 -7.03
N LEU A 173 -6.05 19.01 -6.71
CA LEU A 173 -6.58 17.77 -7.28
C LEU A 173 -8.04 17.53 -6.89
N LEU A 174 -8.40 17.73 -5.63
CA LEU A 174 -9.80 17.64 -5.19
C LEU A 174 -10.69 18.62 -5.95
N ARG A 175 -10.24 19.86 -6.17
CA ARG A 175 -10.99 20.83 -6.99
C ARG A 175 -11.09 20.40 -8.45
N MET A 176 -10.00 19.87 -9.03
CA MET A 176 -9.97 19.36 -10.41
C MET A 176 -10.94 18.21 -10.64
N PHE A 177 -11.15 17.38 -9.63
CA PHE A 177 -12.01 16.20 -9.69
C PHE A 177 -13.32 16.36 -8.92
N ASP A 178 -13.81 17.59 -8.75
CA ASP A 178 -15.14 17.91 -8.19
C ASP A 178 -15.36 17.31 -6.79
N GLY A 179 -14.30 17.21 -5.99
CA GLY A 179 -14.33 16.64 -4.64
C GLY A 179 -14.22 15.10 -4.58
N ASP A 180 -14.10 14.44 -5.72
CA ASP A 180 -13.92 12.99 -5.76
C ASP A 180 -12.55 12.60 -5.17
N LYS A 181 -12.58 12.06 -3.95
CA LYS A 181 -11.37 11.66 -3.22
C LYS A 181 -10.62 10.54 -3.93
N GLU A 182 -11.30 9.59 -4.56
CA GLU A 182 -10.65 8.46 -5.23
C GLU A 182 -9.84 8.94 -6.44
N LEU A 183 -10.42 9.81 -7.26
CA LEU A 183 -9.75 10.39 -8.41
C LEU A 183 -8.62 11.34 -8.01
N ALA A 184 -8.81 12.16 -6.97
CA ALA A 184 -7.78 13.04 -6.45
C ALA A 184 -6.58 12.25 -5.90
N LEU A 185 -6.81 11.17 -5.16
CA LEU A 185 -5.77 10.29 -4.66
C LEU A 185 -5.05 9.54 -5.79
N ALA A 186 -5.80 9.04 -6.78
CA ALA A 186 -5.21 8.44 -7.96
C ALA A 186 -4.30 9.41 -8.72
N ALA A 187 -4.72 10.68 -8.85
CA ALA A 187 -3.95 11.74 -9.48
C ALA A 187 -2.74 12.15 -8.63
N TYR A 188 -2.85 12.14 -7.31
CA TYR A 188 -1.73 12.41 -6.41
C TYR A 188 -0.59 11.40 -6.63
N ASN A 189 -0.93 10.12 -6.75
CA ASN A 189 0.05 9.04 -6.95
C ASN A 189 0.55 8.92 -8.40
N ALA A 190 -0.36 8.95 -9.39
CA ALA A 190 -0.04 8.68 -10.80
C ALA A 190 0.15 9.95 -11.65
N GLY A 191 -0.16 11.11 -11.10
CA GLY A 191 -0.27 12.37 -11.82
C GLY A 191 -1.66 12.61 -12.43
N GLU A 192 -2.13 13.86 -12.42
CA GLU A 192 -3.42 14.26 -12.97
C GLU A 192 -3.59 13.90 -14.45
N GLY A 193 -2.49 13.97 -15.22
CA GLY A 193 -2.49 13.59 -16.63
C GLY A 193 -2.85 12.13 -16.89
N ALA A 194 -2.46 11.21 -15.99
CA ALA A 194 -2.81 9.80 -16.09
C ALA A 194 -4.32 9.59 -15.89
N VAL A 195 -4.92 10.22 -14.89
CA VAL A 195 -6.36 10.13 -14.61
C VAL A 195 -7.17 10.72 -15.76
N LEU A 196 -6.77 11.87 -16.28
CA LEU A 196 -7.42 12.51 -17.42
C LEU A 196 -7.34 11.66 -18.69
N LYS A 197 -6.16 11.09 -19.00
CA LYS A 197 -5.94 10.17 -20.13
C LYS A 197 -6.84 8.94 -20.06
N HIS A 198 -7.17 8.47 -18.87
CA HIS A 198 -8.07 7.33 -18.66
C HIS A 198 -9.54 7.73 -18.49
N GLY A 199 -9.92 8.92 -18.98
CA GLY A 199 -11.32 9.37 -19.00
C GLY A 199 -11.88 9.66 -17.60
N ARG A 200 -11.09 10.30 -16.74
CA ARG A 200 -11.46 10.60 -15.34
C ARG A 200 -11.83 9.32 -14.56
N ARG A 201 -10.98 8.32 -14.66
CA ARG A 201 -11.06 7.05 -13.92
C ARG A 201 -9.72 6.74 -13.28
N ILE A 202 -9.74 5.93 -12.24
CA ILE A 202 -8.50 5.41 -11.64
C ILE A 202 -7.76 4.62 -12.74
N PRO A 203 -6.51 5.00 -13.08
CA PRO A 203 -5.74 4.28 -14.07
C PRO A 203 -5.58 2.80 -13.71
N PRO A 204 -5.50 1.88 -14.68
CA PRO A 204 -5.32 0.46 -14.43
C PRO A 204 -3.89 0.12 -14.04
N TYR A 205 -3.32 0.91 -13.15
CA TYR A 205 -1.99 0.73 -12.56
C TYR A 205 -2.15 0.08 -11.19
N PRO A 206 -1.66 -1.16 -10.97
CA PRO A 206 -1.80 -1.84 -9.67
C PRO A 206 -1.30 -1.01 -8.49
N GLU A 207 -0.17 -0.31 -8.65
CA GLU A 207 0.38 0.60 -7.63
C GLU A 207 -0.63 1.68 -7.23
N THR A 208 -1.26 2.33 -8.22
CA THR A 208 -2.21 3.43 -7.99
C THR A 208 -3.51 2.94 -7.36
N GLN A 209 -4.03 1.80 -7.82
CA GLN A 209 -5.24 1.21 -7.25
C GLN A 209 -5.05 0.83 -5.78
N GLN A 210 -3.93 0.18 -5.45
CA GLN A 210 -3.55 -0.17 -4.07
C GLN A 210 -3.29 1.07 -3.21
N TYR A 211 -2.71 2.12 -3.79
CA TYR A 211 -2.50 3.38 -3.09
C TYR A 211 -3.82 4.03 -2.68
N VAL A 212 -4.77 4.18 -3.60
CA VAL A 212 -6.09 4.74 -3.32
C VAL A 212 -6.80 3.97 -2.22
N GLU A 213 -6.83 2.65 -2.33
CA GLU A 213 -7.44 1.78 -1.30
C GLU A 213 -6.77 1.96 0.06
N ARG A 214 -5.44 1.95 0.11
CA ARG A 214 -4.67 2.13 1.34
C ARG A 214 -4.97 3.46 2.02
N VAL A 215 -4.93 4.58 1.28
CA VAL A 215 -5.20 5.91 1.83
C VAL A 215 -6.63 5.99 2.37
N LEU A 216 -7.62 5.51 1.62
CA LEU A 216 -9.01 5.56 2.05
C LEU A 216 -9.27 4.67 3.29
N ASN A 217 -8.59 3.54 3.40
CA ASN A 217 -8.70 2.68 4.59
C ASN A 217 -8.13 3.39 5.84
N ILE A 218 -6.96 4.04 5.71
CA ILE A 218 -6.38 4.84 6.80
C ILE A 218 -7.32 6.01 7.16
N TYR A 219 -7.79 6.74 6.16
CA TYR A 219 -8.69 7.88 6.35
C TYR A 219 -9.97 7.49 7.11
N ARG A 220 -10.67 6.42 6.68
CA ARG A 220 -11.87 5.91 7.37
C ARG A 220 -11.59 5.49 8.82
N SER A 221 -10.40 4.99 9.11
CA SER A 221 -10.01 4.57 10.46
C SER A 221 -9.69 5.74 11.38
N LEU A 222 -9.26 6.88 10.84
CA LEU A 222 -9.01 8.12 11.59
C LEU A 222 -10.29 8.90 11.91
N GLN A 223 -11.40 8.58 11.26
CA GLN A 223 -12.71 9.21 11.51
C GLN A 223 -13.55 8.49 12.59
N ARG A 224 -13.09 7.35 13.09
CA ARG A 224 -13.77 6.57 14.15
C ARG A 224 -13.31 6.99 15.53
#